data_a61b46fc555edfb0f2b717454037149e
#
_entry.id   a61b46fc555edfb0f2b717454037149e
#
_cell.length_a   1.000
_cell.length_b   1.000
_cell.length_c   1.000
_cell.angle_alpha   90.00
_cell.angle_beta   90.00
_cell.angle_gamma   90.00
#
_symmetry.space_group_name_H-M   'P 1'
#
loop_
_entity.id
_entity.type
_entity.pdbx_description
1 polymer ?
#
loop_
_entity_poly.entity_id
_entity_poly.type
_entity_poly.pdbx_seq_one_letter_code
_entity_poly.pdbx_strand_id
1 'polypeptide(L)'
;MKIAHLTSAHPRYDTRIFIKMCHSLAKHGYDVSLIVADGLGNEIKNNVAIFDVGAKTGGRLSRMTKTVKRVLDAALKLNADIYHLHDPELIPIGLKLKKLGKKVIFDAHEDLPKQILGKPYLNKPTKVVLSKAFTLYEHWACPKFDAIIGATAFIRDKFLKINANTVDVNNFPLLDELANTSDWSKKLNEVAYVGDISKIRGIEEVILAMNYTHGVKLNLAGKFGDKALENKVKNQQAWLKVNELGFLNRQQVNEVLAKSKAGLVTFLPAPNHIDAQPNKMFEYMSAGLPIVTSNFPLWREIVEGNQCGFCVNPLNSNEIGDAIQYIVEHPQEAEEMGKNGRKSVEEKYNWLIEEQKLLMLYKGLSA
;
A
#
# COMPACT_ATOMS: atom_id res chain seq x y z
N MET A 1 -9.41 12.92 24.44
CA MET A 1 -10.33 12.60 23.34
C MET A 1 -10.14 11.15 22.95
N LYS A 2 -11.23 10.41 22.86
CA LYS A 2 -11.25 8.98 22.56
C LYS A 2 -11.47 8.74 21.06
N ILE A 3 -10.57 8.00 20.44
CA ILE A 3 -10.56 7.71 19.00
C ILE A 3 -10.70 6.20 18.79
N ALA A 4 -11.56 5.80 17.86
CA ALA A 4 -11.72 4.41 17.46
C ALA A 4 -11.44 4.23 15.97
N HIS A 5 -10.37 3.52 15.63
CA HIS A 5 -10.12 3.02 14.27
C HIS A 5 -10.90 1.72 14.06
N LEU A 6 -11.62 1.63 12.94
CA LEU A 6 -12.49 0.49 12.62
C LEU A 6 -12.03 -0.19 11.34
N THR A 7 -11.79 -1.50 11.40
CA THR A 7 -11.57 -2.32 10.22
C THR A 7 -12.29 -3.66 10.29
N SER A 8 -12.84 -4.11 9.17
CA SER A 8 -13.43 -5.43 8.99
C SER A 8 -12.56 -6.35 8.14
N ALA A 9 -11.55 -5.80 7.44
CA ALA A 9 -10.76 -6.48 6.44
C ALA A 9 -9.27 -6.61 6.80
N HIS A 10 -8.67 -5.59 7.40
CA HIS A 10 -7.24 -5.52 7.67
C HIS A 10 -6.82 -6.36 8.90
N PRO A 11 -5.56 -6.86 8.94
CA PRO A 11 -5.00 -7.50 10.13
C PRO A 11 -4.75 -6.46 11.23
N ARG A 12 -4.66 -6.92 12.50
CA ARG A 12 -4.45 -6.03 13.67
C ARG A 12 -3.19 -5.20 13.62
N TYR A 13 -2.12 -5.71 13.01
CA TYR A 13 -0.84 -5.01 12.87
C TYR A 13 -0.63 -4.50 11.45
N ASP A 14 -1.71 -4.04 10.81
CA ASP A 14 -1.61 -3.39 9.52
C ASP A 14 -0.65 -2.19 9.58
N THR A 15 0.21 -2.08 8.56
CA THR A 15 1.27 -1.07 8.55
C THR A 15 0.73 0.36 8.54
N ARG A 16 -0.36 0.62 7.78
CA ARG A 16 -0.98 1.95 7.72
C ARG A 16 -1.79 2.25 8.96
N ILE A 17 -2.65 1.30 9.36
CA ILE A 17 -3.65 1.52 10.40
C ILE A 17 -2.99 1.49 11.78
N PHE A 18 -2.38 0.35 12.15
CA PHE A 18 -1.85 0.17 13.50
C PHE A 18 -0.47 0.79 13.69
N ILE A 19 0.50 0.40 12.82
CA ILE A 19 1.91 0.76 13.02
C ILE A 19 2.13 2.27 12.83
N LYS A 20 1.40 2.89 11.89
CA LYS A 20 1.53 4.32 11.59
C LYS A 20 0.43 5.12 12.30
N MET A 21 -0.83 5.06 11.86
CA MET A 21 -1.86 5.98 12.33
C MET A 21 -2.19 5.83 13.82
N CYS A 22 -2.55 4.60 14.27
CA CYS A 22 -2.90 4.40 15.69
C CYS A 22 -1.74 4.70 16.62
N HIS A 23 -0.52 4.23 16.27
CA HIS A 23 0.66 4.46 17.08
C HIS A 23 1.03 5.96 17.17
N SER A 24 1.00 6.68 16.05
CA SER A 24 1.24 8.13 16.03
C SER A 24 0.26 8.90 16.90
N LEU A 25 -1.03 8.62 16.78
CA LEU A 25 -2.05 9.27 17.61
C LEU A 25 -1.87 8.96 19.09
N ALA A 26 -1.63 7.69 19.45
CA ALA A 26 -1.38 7.29 20.84
C ALA A 26 -0.12 7.95 21.41
N LYS A 27 0.96 8.06 20.64
CA LYS A 27 2.21 8.75 21.01
C LYS A 27 1.98 10.24 21.28
N HIS A 28 0.99 10.86 20.62
CA HIS A 28 0.62 12.26 20.82
C HIS A 28 -0.51 12.47 21.84
N GLY A 29 -0.76 11.47 22.71
CA GLY A 29 -1.62 11.60 23.87
C GLY A 29 -3.12 11.40 23.63
N TYR A 30 -3.53 10.88 22.46
CA TYR A 30 -4.90 10.47 22.23
C TYR A 30 -5.20 9.09 22.86
N ASP A 31 -6.42 8.90 23.35
CA ASP A 31 -6.93 7.59 23.80
C ASP A 31 -7.39 6.80 22.56
N VAL A 32 -6.51 5.91 22.07
CA VAL A 32 -6.70 5.23 20.78
C VAL A 32 -7.11 3.79 20.98
N SER A 33 -8.18 3.41 20.30
CA SER A 33 -8.68 2.05 20.20
C SER A 33 -8.71 1.60 18.73
N LEU A 34 -8.41 0.31 18.49
CA LEU A 34 -8.52 -0.32 17.18
C LEU A 34 -9.49 -1.51 17.28
N ILE A 35 -10.56 -1.50 16.49
CA ILE A 35 -11.51 -2.62 16.38
C ILE A 35 -11.16 -3.45 15.14
N VAL A 36 -10.88 -4.74 15.33
CA VAL A 36 -10.48 -5.71 14.31
C VAL A 36 -11.36 -6.96 14.32
N ALA A 37 -11.25 -7.78 13.29
CA ALA A 37 -12.01 -9.03 13.16
C ALA A 37 -11.08 -10.18 12.75
N ASP A 38 -10.17 -10.60 13.62
CA ASP A 38 -9.16 -11.63 13.32
C ASP A 38 -9.19 -12.86 14.23
N GLY A 39 -9.95 -12.83 15.34
CA GLY A 39 -10.14 -13.96 16.24
C GLY A 39 -8.98 -14.24 17.19
N LEU A 40 -8.08 -13.26 17.39
CA LEU A 40 -6.90 -13.41 18.25
C LEU A 40 -7.11 -12.86 19.66
N GLY A 41 -8.32 -12.38 19.98
CA GLY A 41 -8.67 -11.79 21.27
C GLY A 41 -8.24 -10.34 21.42
N ASN A 42 -8.59 -9.76 22.57
CA ASN A 42 -8.25 -8.37 22.87
C ASN A 42 -6.81 -8.26 23.40
N GLU A 43 -6.18 -7.12 23.14
CA GLU A 43 -4.86 -6.82 23.70
C GLU A 43 -4.62 -5.31 23.82
N ILE A 44 -3.60 -4.91 24.56
CA ILE A 44 -3.07 -3.54 24.54
C ILE A 44 -1.64 -3.60 24.04
N LYS A 45 -1.33 -2.83 23.01
CA LYS A 45 0.01 -2.77 22.43
C LYS A 45 0.34 -1.34 21.98
N ASN A 46 1.53 -0.86 22.32
CA ASN A 46 1.98 0.51 22.00
C ASN A 46 0.95 1.58 22.44
N ASN A 47 0.36 1.44 23.60
CA ASN A 47 -0.70 2.31 24.15
C ASN A 47 -1.97 2.38 23.29
N VAL A 48 -2.19 1.40 22.42
CA VAL A 48 -3.42 1.24 21.64
C VAL A 48 -4.20 0.03 22.16
N ALA A 49 -5.46 0.23 22.53
CA ALA A 49 -6.36 -0.85 22.94
C ALA A 49 -6.97 -1.53 21.70
N ILE A 50 -6.65 -2.80 21.47
CA ILE A 50 -7.16 -3.58 20.33
C ILE A 50 -8.33 -4.44 20.80
N PHE A 51 -9.49 -4.25 20.18
CA PHE A 51 -10.72 -4.99 20.43
C PHE A 51 -11.02 -5.93 19.26
N ASP A 52 -11.00 -7.22 19.52
CA ASP A 52 -11.32 -8.24 18.53
C ASP A 52 -12.81 -8.60 18.59
N VAL A 53 -13.49 -8.50 17.46
CA VAL A 53 -14.91 -8.90 17.35
C VAL A 53 -15.06 -10.35 16.84
N GLY A 54 -14.01 -11.13 16.91
CA GLY A 54 -13.93 -12.53 16.47
C GLY A 54 -13.60 -12.67 14.99
N ALA A 55 -13.09 -13.84 14.61
CA ALA A 55 -12.63 -14.13 13.26
C ALA A 55 -13.69 -13.86 12.20
N LYS A 56 -13.24 -13.46 11.01
CA LYS A 56 -14.06 -13.38 9.80
C LYS A 56 -14.50 -14.78 9.42
N THR A 57 -15.78 -15.02 9.30
CA THR A 57 -16.37 -16.31 8.90
C THR A 57 -17.07 -16.18 7.55
N GLY A 58 -16.90 -17.17 6.68
CA GLY A 58 -17.51 -17.16 5.35
C GLY A 58 -16.82 -16.20 4.35
N GLY A 59 -17.47 -16.00 3.20
CA GLY A 59 -16.92 -15.20 2.10
C GLY A 59 -17.16 -13.68 2.27
N ARG A 60 -16.89 -12.95 1.19
CA ARG A 60 -16.99 -11.48 1.14
C ARG A 60 -18.35 -10.93 1.62
N LEU A 61 -19.47 -11.56 1.22
CA LEU A 61 -20.80 -11.10 1.64
C LEU A 61 -21.01 -11.23 3.16
N SER A 62 -20.55 -12.32 3.76
CA SER A 62 -20.61 -12.51 5.21
C SER A 62 -19.78 -11.45 5.95
N ARG A 63 -18.61 -11.07 5.41
CA ARG A 63 -17.79 -9.98 5.97
C ARG A 63 -18.54 -8.65 5.91
N MET A 64 -19.10 -8.31 4.76
CA MET A 64 -19.85 -7.05 4.55
C MET A 64 -21.13 -6.94 5.37
N THR A 65 -21.65 -8.03 5.93
CA THR A 65 -22.87 -8.03 6.74
C THR A 65 -22.61 -8.38 8.19
N LYS A 66 -22.23 -9.64 8.47
CA LYS A 66 -22.09 -10.15 9.85
C LYS A 66 -20.89 -9.53 10.57
N THR A 67 -19.73 -9.42 9.90
CA THR A 67 -18.54 -8.83 10.53
C THR A 67 -18.74 -7.33 10.74
N VAL A 68 -19.25 -6.61 9.75
CA VAL A 68 -19.57 -5.17 9.86
C VAL A 68 -20.55 -4.89 11.02
N LYS A 69 -21.55 -5.77 11.23
CA LYS A 69 -22.46 -5.64 12.37
C LYS A 69 -21.73 -5.77 13.72
N ARG A 70 -20.86 -6.77 13.86
CA ARG A 70 -20.06 -6.97 15.09
C ARG A 70 -19.14 -5.77 15.37
N VAL A 71 -18.52 -5.22 14.31
CA VAL A 71 -17.71 -4.00 14.41
C VAL A 71 -18.55 -2.82 14.90
N LEU A 72 -19.76 -2.64 14.38
CA LEU A 72 -20.69 -1.60 14.85
C LEU A 72 -21.06 -1.78 16.31
N ASP A 73 -21.42 -3.01 16.73
CA ASP A 73 -21.81 -3.30 18.11
C ASP A 73 -20.68 -3.00 19.10
N ALA A 74 -19.42 -3.32 18.73
CA ALA A 74 -18.23 -2.97 19.52
C ALA A 74 -17.98 -1.45 19.52
N ALA A 75 -18.12 -0.78 18.38
CA ALA A 75 -17.96 0.67 18.26
C ALA A 75 -18.94 1.42 19.16
N LEU A 76 -20.21 1.00 19.18
CA LEU A 76 -21.23 1.61 20.05
C LEU A 76 -20.93 1.43 21.54
N LYS A 77 -20.45 0.24 21.95
CA LYS A 77 -20.04 -0.01 23.35
C LYS A 77 -18.83 0.84 23.75
N LEU A 78 -17.89 1.03 22.82
CA LEU A 78 -16.69 1.83 23.06
C LEU A 78 -17.01 3.31 23.27
N ASN A 79 -18.05 3.81 22.62
CA ASN A 79 -18.57 5.18 22.71
C ASN A 79 -17.48 6.25 22.51
N ALA A 80 -16.67 6.12 21.45
CA ALA A 80 -15.61 7.07 21.13
C ALA A 80 -16.16 8.44 20.66
N ASP A 81 -15.32 9.46 20.67
CA ASP A 81 -15.63 10.80 20.16
C ASP A 81 -15.51 10.84 18.64
N ILE A 82 -14.43 10.22 18.11
CA ILE A 82 -14.14 10.12 16.68
C ILE A 82 -14.03 8.66 16.27
N TYR A 83 -14.64 8.32 15.13
CA TYR A 83 -14.54 7.01 14.49
C TYR A 83 -13.85 7.16 13.15
N HIS A 84 -12.77 6.41 12.95
CA HIS A 84 -11.97 6.37 11.71
C HIS A 84 -12.19 5.04 10.99
N LEU A 85 -12.83 5.08 9.83
CA LEU A 85 -13.23 3.91 9.04
C LEU A 85 -12.20 3.63 7.97
N HIS A 86 -11.69 2.38 7.91
CA HIS A 86 -10.64 1.99 6.96
C HIS A 86 -11.13 1.14 5.78
N ASP A 87 -12.36 0.67 5.82
CA ASP A 87 -12.91 -0.16 4.74
C ASP A 87 -14.17 0.47 4.16
N PRO A 88 -14.38 0.42 2.82
CA PRO A 88 -15.58 0.98 2.19
C PRO A 88 -16.89 0.35 2.68
N GLU A 89 -16.86 -0.94 3.07
CA GLU A 89 -18.02 -1.61 3.65
C GLU A 89 -18.44 -1.07 5.03
N LEU A 90 -17.61 -0.24 5.66
CA LEU A 90 -17.93 0.43 6.92
C LEU A 90 -18.66 1.76 6.72
N ILE A 91 -18.75 2.29 5.49
CA ILE A 91 -19.50 3.54 5.20
C ILE A 91 -20.92 3.52 5.78
N PRO A 92 -21.74 2.42 5.65
CA PRO A 92 -23.07 2.39 6.24
C PRO A 92 -23.11 2.54 7.77
N ILE A 93 -22.12 1.99 8.48
CA ILE A 93 -22.04 2.17 9.94
C ILE A 93 -21.54 3.57 10.31
N GLY A 94 -20.66 4.16 9.51
CA GLY A 94 -20.24 5.55 9.65
C GLY A 94 -21.43 6.51 9.58
N LEU A 95 -22.35 6.28 8.64
CA LEU A 95 -23.60 7.06 8.55
C LEU A 95 -24.51 6.89 9.76
N LYS A 96 -24.53 5.70 10.38
CA LYS A 96 -25.25 5.47 11.66
C LYS A 96 -24.59 6.22 12.81
N LEU A 97 -23.26 6.18 12.92
CA LEU A 97 -22.51 6.91 13.92
C LEU A 97 -22.70 8.43 13.80
N LYS A 98 -22.74 8.96 12.55
CA LYS A 98 -23.09 10.36 12.29
C LYS A 98 -24.49 10.73 12.83
N LYS A 99 -25.48 9.87 12.65
CA LYS A 99 -26.84 10.09 13.20
C LYS A 99 -26.86 10.12 14.74
N LEU A 100 -25.87 9.53 15.40
CA LEU A 100 -25.70 9.55 16.85
C LEU A 100 -24.84 10.73 17.31
N GLY A 101 -24.56 11.71 16.44
CA GLY A 101 -23.78 12.90 16.77
C GLY A 101 -22.27 12.67 16.87
N LYS A 102 -21.77 11.52 16.41
CA LYS A 102 -20.33 11.18 16.45
C LYS A 102 -19.58 11.81 15.27
N LYS A 103 -18.31 12.14 15.49
CA LYS A 103 -17.41 12.55 14.41
C LYS A 103 -16.90 11.31 13.66
N VAL A 104 -16.89 11.37 12.34
CA VAL A 104 -16.53 10.22 11.49
C VAL A 104 -15.55 10.65 10.41
N ILE A 105 -14.43 9.95 10.33
CA ILE A 105 -13.43 10.04 9.26
C ILE A 105 -13.54 8.79 8.40
N PHE A 106 -13.50 8.95 7.08
CA PHE A 106 -13.36 7.84 6.13
C PHE A 106 -11.99 7.87 5.49
N ASP A 107 -11.20 6.81 5.66
CA ASP A 107 -9.89 6.63 5.04
C ASP A 107 -10.02 5.78 3.77
N ALA A 108 -9.96 6.43 2.63
CA ALA A 108 -10.02 5.81 1.31
C ALA A 108 -8.63 5.33 0.90
N HIS A 109 -8.35 4.03 1.11
CA HIS A 109 -7.06 3.41 0.77
C HIS A 109 -6.86 3.28 -0.73
N GLU A 110 -7.95 3.12 -1.50
CA GLU A 110 -7.95 2.92 -2.95
C GLU A 110 -9.15 3.61 -3.59
N ASP A 111 -9.08 3.87 -4.90
CA ASP A 111 -10.24 4.27 -5.69
C ASP A 111 -11.09 3.03 -6.00
N LEU A 112 -12.04 2.70 -5.12
CA LEU A 112 -12.87 1.50 -5.26
C LEU A 112 -13.63 1.42 -6.59
N PRO A 113 -14.25 2.48 -7.14
CA PRO A 113 -14.80 2.46 -8.49
C PRO A 113 -13.82 1.99 -9.56
N LYS A 114 -12.58 2.51 -9.58
CA LYS A 114 -11.53 2.07 -10.50
C LYS A 114 -11.08 0.63 -10.22
N GLN A 115 -10.97 0.25 -8.95
CA GLN A 115 -10.63 -1.12 -8.57
C GLN A 115 -11.67 -2.14 -9.06
N ILE A 116 -12.98 -1.81 -9.02
CA ILE A 116 -14.05 -2.65 -9.54
C ILE A 116 -13.86 -2.92 -11.05
N LEU A 117 -13.45 -1.92 -11.82
CA LEU A 117 -13.18 -2.07 -13.26
C LEU A 117 -12.05 -3.07 -13.54
N GLY A 118 -11.10 -3.21 -12.63
CA GLY A 118 -9.97 -4.16 -12.73
C GLY A 118 -10.28 -5.61 -12.32
N LYS A 119 -11.45 -5.92 -11.70
CA LYS A 119 -11.74 -7.26 -11.17
C LYS A 119 -11.90 -8.31 -12.29
N PRO A 120 -11.07 -9.38 -12.35
CA PRO A 120 -11.10 -10.34 -13.46
C PRO A 120 -12.36 -11.23 -13.47
N TYR A 121 -12.99 -11.45 -12.33
CA TYR A 121 -14.18 -12.33 -12.18
C TYR A 121 -15.51 -11.66 -12.50
N LEU A 122 -15.53 -10.38 -12.85
CA LEU A 122 -16.72 -9.65 -13.28
C LEU A 122 -16.71 -9.46 -14.81
N ASN A 123 -17.87 -9.60 -15.47
CA ASN A 123 -18.01 -9.24 -16.87
C ASN A 123 -17.99 -7.71 -17.08
N LYS A 124 -17.71 -7.26 -18.31
CA LYS A 124 -17.57 -5.82 -18.63
C LYS A 124 -18.80 -4.97 -18.24
N PRO A 125 -20.05 -5.34 -18.60
CA PRO A 125 -21.22 -4.55 -18.22
C PRO A 125 -21.38 -4.43 -16.70
N THR A 126 -21.24 -5.53 -15.98
CA THR A 126 -21.37 -5.54 -14.51
C THR A 126 -20.30 -4.65 -13.84
N LYS A 127 -19.06 -4.65 -14.33
CA LYS A 127 -18.01 -3.76 -13.82
C LYS A 127 -18.42 -2.29 -13.94
N VAL A 128 -18.92 -1.89 -15.11
CA VAL A 128 -19.31 -0.50 -15.37
C VAL A 128 -20.50 -0.09 -14.50
N VAL A 129 -21.51 -0.93 -14.40
CA VAL A 129 -22.70 -0.66 -13.57
C VAL A 129 -22.33 -0.54 -12.10
N LEU A 130 -21.57 -1.50 -11.55
CA LEU A 130 -21.14 -1.48 -10.15
C LEU A 130 -20.22 -0.30 -9.85
N SER A 131 -19.27 0.02 -10.74
CA SER A 131 -18.39 1.16 -10.59
C SER A 131 -19.17 2.47 -10.51
N LYS A 132 -20.13 2.70 -11.43
CA LYS A 132 -20.99 3.89 -11.42
C LYS A 132 -21.90 3.94 -10.20
N ALA A 133 -22.52 2.83 -9.83
CA ALA A 133 -23.39 2.75 -8.65
C ALA A 133 -22.60 3.09 -7.37
N PHE A 134 -21.36 2.58 -7.25
CA PHE A 134 -20.53 2.89 -6.10
C PHE A 134 -20.05 4.35 -6.10
N THR A 135 -19.74 4.92 -7.27
CA THR A 135 -19.43 6.36 -7.40
C THR A 135 -20.61 7.21 -6.90
N LEU A 136 -21.84 6.90 -7.31
CA LEU A 136 -23.03 7.62 -6.83
C LEU A 136 -23.21 7.46 -5.31
N TYR A 137 -22.93 6.27 -4.79
CA TYR A 137 -22.97 6.01 -3.35
C TYR A 137 -21.93 6.83 -2.57
N GLU A 138 -20.69 6.91 -3.06
CA GLU A 138 -19.67 7.79 -2.47
C GLU A 138 -20.11 9.26 -2.47
N HIS A 139 -20.66 9.76 -3.59
CA HIS A 139 -21.17 11.12 -3.70
C HIS A 139 -22.33 11.43 -2.75
N TRP A 140 -23.11 10.45 -2.40
CA TRP A 140 -24.21 10.60 -1.46
C TRP A 140 -23.77 10.46 0.01
N ALA A 141 -22.86 9.54 0.31
CA ALA A 141 -22.47 9.19 1.69
C ALA A 141 -21.34 10.08 2.22
N CYS A 142 -20.27 10.25 1.44
CA CYS A 142 -19.03 10.87 1.90
C CYS A 142 -19.14 12.37 2.26
N PRO A 143 -20.02 13.19 1.65
CA PRO A 143 -20.25 14.57 2.12
C PRO A 143 -20.76 14.68 3.55
N LYS A 144 -21.30 13.60 4.12
CA LYS A 144 -21.88 13.57 5.47
C LYS A 144 -20.83 13.30 6.57
N PHE A 145 -19.63 12.88 6.18
CA PHE A 145 -18.53 12.65 7.11
C PHE A 145 -17.81 13.95 7.47
N ASP A 146 -17.21 14.00 8.65
CA ASP A 146 -16.50 15.19 9.14
C ASP A 146 -15.18 15.40 8.43
N ALA A 147 -14.56 14.32 7.95
CA ALA A 147 -13.37 14.38 7.12
C ALA A 147 -13.21 13.12 6.26
N ILE A 148 -12.40 13.25 5.20
CA ILE A 148 -11.95 12.13 4.39
C ILE A 148 -10.43 12.17 4.30
N ILE A 149 -9.81 11.00 4.40
CA ILE A 149 -8.39 10.81 4.13
C ILE A 149 -8.24 10.03 2.82
N GLY A 150 -7.48 10.55 1.87
CA GLY A 150 -7.05 9.82 0.70
C GLY A 150 -5.66 9.23 0.91
N ALA A 151 -5.45 7.97 0.55
CA ALA A 151 -4.11 7.36 0.64
C ALA A 151 -3.11 7.88 -0.40
N THR A 152 -3.56 8.71 -1.34
CA THR A 152 -2.75 9.40 -2.33
C THR A 152 -3.37 10.76 -2.66
N ALA A 153 -2.57 11.68 -3.23
CA ALA A 153 -3.06 12.97 -3.73
C ALA A 153 -4.18 12.79 -4.77
N PHE A 154 -4.08 11.77 -5.63
CA PHE A 154 -5.13 11.44 -6.60
C PHE A 154 -6.48 11.13 -5.94
N ILE A 155 -6.48 10.31 -4.87
CA ILE A 155 -7.69 9.97 -4.11
C ILE A 155 -8.20 11.22 -3.37
N ARG A 156 -7.33 12.02 -2.76
CA ARG A 156 -7.69 13.31 -2.16
C ARG A 156 -8.44 14.20 -3.16
N ASP A 157 -7.89 14.42 -4.34
CA ASP A 157 -8.45 15.32 -5.35
C ASP A 157 -9.81 14.85 -5.88
N LYS A 158 -10.02 13.52 -5.90
CA LYS A 158 -11.35 12.94 -6.15
C LYS A 158 -12.36 13.35 -5.08
N PHE A 159 -12.00 13.16 -3.80
CA PHE A 159 -12.91 13.40 -2.68
C PHE A 159 -13.07 14.88 -2.30
N LEU A 160 -12.09 15.74 -2.57
CA LEU A 160 -12.22 17.19 -2.42
C LEU A 160 -13.42 17.78 -3.18
N LYS A 161 -13.82 17.15 -4.28
CA LYS A 161 -14.99 17.55 -5.07
C LYS A 161 -16.33 17.36 -4.34
N ILE A 162 -16.34 16.54 -3.28
CA ILE A 162 -17.57 16.15 -2.57
C ILE A 162 -17.48 16.38 -1.05
N ASN A 163 -16.29 16.56 -0.52
CA ASN A 163 -16.08 16.89 0.90
C ASN A 163 -14.86 17.81 1.02
N ALA A 164 -15.09 19.06 1.39
CA ALA A 164 -14.03 20.08 1.49
C ALA A 164 -12.97 19.77 2.56
N ASN A 165 -13.33 18.99 3.61
CA ASN A 165 -12.40 18.55 4.64
C ASN A 165 -11.76 17.21 4.24
N THR A 166 -11.05 17.21 3.12
CA THR A 166 -10.32 16.05 2.60
C THR A 166 -8.84 16.35 2.56
N VAL A 167 -8.03 15.44 3.13
CA VAL A 167 -6.56 15.52 3.11
C VAL A 167 -5.97 14.24 2.53
N ASP A 168 -4.74 14.30 2.00
CA ASP A 168 -3.98 13.08 1.71
C ASP A 168 -3.06 12.74 2.88
N VAL A 169 -3.08 11.47 3.27
CA VAL A 169 -2.10 10.87 4.18
C VAL A 169 -1.57 9.63 3.50
N ASN A 170 -0.39 9.74 2.92
CA ASN A 170 0.21 8.68 2.13
C ASN A 170 0.81 7.58 3.03
N ASN A 171 0.91 6.35 2.49
CA ASN A 171 1.47 5.23 3.26
C ASN A 171 3.01 5.14 3.10
N PHE A 172 3.71 6.27 3.15
CA PHE A 172 5.16 6.34 3.01
C PHE A 172 5.90 5.61 4.14
N PRO A 173 7.15 5.15 3.92
CA PRO A 173 7.90 4.37 4.89
C PRO A 173 8.24 5.15 6.16
N LEU A 174 8.48 4.42 7.24
CA LEU A 174 9.18 4.90 8.42
C LEU A 174 10.68 4.96 8.09
N LEU A 175 11.34 6.07 8.41
CA LEU A 175 12.74 6.32 8.02
C LEU A 175 13.72 5.26 8.54
N ASP A 176 13.49 4.75 9.75
CA ASP A 176 14.43 3.83 10.41
C ASP A 176 14.18 2.35 10.05
N GLU A 177 13.08 2.03 9.35
CA GLU A 177 12.66 0.65 9.11
C GLU A 177 13.53 -0.08 8.09
N LEU A 178 14.08 0.62 7.09
CA LEU A 178 14.87 0.09 5.99
C LEU A 178 16.19 0.86 5.81
N ALA A 179 16.74 1.36 6.91
CA ALA A 179 17.88 2.28 6.93
C ALA A 179 19.26 1.62 6.71
N ASN A 180 19.35 0.32 6.48
CA ASN A 180 20.62 -0.34 6.24
C ASN A 180 21.19 0.06 4.87
N THR A 181 21.93 1.17 4.87
CA THR A 181 22.83 1.52 3.76
C THR A 181 24.00 0.54 3.77
N SER A 182 23.83 -0.61 3.12
CA SER A 182 24.97 -1.50 2.89
C SER A 182 25.93 -0.80 1.93
N ASP A 183 27.21 -0.94 2.23
CA ASP A 183 28.31 -0.56 1.33
C ASP A 183 28.00 -1.10 -0.08
N TRP A 184 27.94 -0.22 -1.08
CA TRP A 184 27.59 -0.61 -2.45
C TRP A 184 28.53 -1.68 -3.01
N SER A 185 29.81 -1.67 -2.60
CA SER A 185 30.82 -2.66 -3.00
C SER A 185 30.48 -4.10 -2.56
N LYS A 186 29.61 -4.26 -1.58
CA LYS A 186 29.16 -5.57 -1.05
C LYS A 186 27.89 -6.07 -1.69
N LYS A 187 27.23 -5.26 -2.54
CA LYS A 187 26.01 -5.67 -3.23
C LYS A 187 26.32 -6.72 -4.30
N LEU A 188 25.45 -7.70 -4.39
CA LEU A 188 25.53 -8.78 -5.38
C LEU A 188 24.86 -8.33 -6.70
N ASN A 189 25.17 -9.02 -7.79
CA ASN A 189 24.43 -8.84 -9.04
C ASN A 189 23.04 -9.46 -8.92
N GLU A 190 22.23 -8.92 -8.01
CA GLU A 190 20.90 -9.36 -7.69
C GLU A 190 19.94 -8.18 -7.73
N VAL A 191 18.71 -8.44 -8.17
CA VAL A 191 17.62 -7.46 -8.15
C VAL A 191 16.45 -8.00 -7.34
N ALA A 192 15.72 -7.13 -6.66
CA ALA A 192 14.67 -7.54 -5.73
C ALA A 192 13.26 -7.27 -6.28
N TYR A 193 12.38 -8.27 -6.19
CA TYR A 193 10.94 -8.12 -6.26
C TYR A 193 10.32 -8.61 -4.95
N VAL A 194 9.72 -7.71 -4.19
CA VAL A 194 9.11 -8.03 -2.89
C VAL A 194 7.61 -7.72 -2.91
N GLY A 195 6.79 -8.63 -2.41
CA GLY A 195 5.34 -8.48 -2.24
C GLY A 195 4.50 -9.49 -3.01
N ASP A 196 3.18 -9.25 -3.13
CA ASP A 196 2.28 -10.17 -3.84
C ASP A 196 2.73 -10.41 -5.26
N ILE A 197 2.75 -11.68 -5.66
CA ILE A 197 3.13 -12.12 -6.99
C ILE A 197 1.85 -12.38 -7.79
N SER A 198 1.59 -11.51 -8.77
CA SER A 198 0.38 -11.60 -9.60
C SER A 198 0.64 -11.07 -11.01
N LYS A 199 -0.20 -11.50 -11.96
CA LYS A 199 -0.10 -11.08 -13.36
C LYS A 199 -0.15 -9.57 -13.52
N ILE A 200 -1.10 -8.91 -12.87
CA ILE A 200 -1.26 -7.45 -12.98
C ILE A 200 -0.09 -6.65 -12.41
N ARG A 201 0.77 -7.28 -11.60
CA ARG A 201 2.00 -6.69 -11.09
C ARG A 201 3.22 -6.98 -11.96
N GLY A 202 3.03 -7.51 -13.17
CA GLY A 202 4.07 -7.65 -14.18
C GLY A 202 5.05 -8.78 -13.93
N ILE A 203 4.69 -9.82 -13.16
CA ILE A 203 5.66 -10.89 -12.81
C ILE A 203 6.10 -11.71 -14.02
N GLU A 204 5.23 -11.94 -15.02
CA GLU A 204 5.60 -12.67 -16.24
C GLU A 204 6.68 -11.91 -17.01
N GLU A 205 6.49 -10.60 -17.17
CA GLU A 205 7.38 -9.69 -17.88
C GLU A 205 8.72 -9.55 -17.15
N VAL A 206 8.71 -9.48 -15.81
CA VAL A 206 9.94 -9.46 -14.99
C VAL A 206 10.74 -10.75 -15.16
N ILE A 207 10.09 -11.91 -15.11
CA ILE A 207 10.80 -13.18 -15.27
C ILE A 207 11.36 -13.30 -16.70
N LEU A 208 10.57 -12.95 -17.72
CA LEU A 208 11.05 -12.92 -19.12
C LEU A 208 12.23 -11.95 -19.30
N ALA A 209 12.21 -10.81 -18.60
CA ALA A 209 13.30 -9.83 -18.64
C ALA A 209 14.66 -10.41 -18.21
N MET A 210 14.67 -11.42 -17.35
CA MET A 210 15.90 -12.08 -16.94
C MET A 210 16.62 -12.80 -18.10
N ASN A 211 15.96 -13.09 -19.23
CA ASN A 211 16.63 -13.62 -20.42
C ASN A 211 17.60 -12.58 -21.03
N TYR A 212 17.32 -11.30 -20.89
CA TYR A 212 18.11 -10.18 -21.43
C TYR A 212 19.19 -9.70 -20.47
N THR A 213 19.38 -10.36 -19.32
CA THR A 213 20.43 -10.04 -18.35
C THR A 213 21.54 -11.09 -18.34
N HIS A 214 22.77 -10.69 -17.99
CA HIS A 214 23.93 -11.56 -17.88
C HIS A 214 24.52 -11.49 -16.47
N GLY A 215 24.69 -12.66 -15.83
CA GLY A 215 25.26 -12.75 -14.49
C GLY A 215 24.40 -12.13 -13.38
N VAL A 216 23.10 -11.93 -13.63
CA VAL A 216 22.16 -11.33 -12.67
C VAL A 216 21.16 -12.37 -12.17
N LYS A 217 20.79 -12.30 -10.89
CA LYS A 217 19.72 -13.10 -10.26
C LYS A 217 18.56 -12.22 -9.81
N LEU A 218 17.35 -12.76 -9.89
CA LEU A 218 16.14 -12.16 -9.34
C LEU A 218 15.81 -12.77 -7.98
N ASN A 219 15.86 -11.98 -6.92
CA ASN A 219 15.33 -12.33 -5.60
C ASN A 219 13.82 -12.08 -5.59
N LEU A 220 13.04 -13.14 -5.67
CA LEU A 220 11.58 -13.10 -5.74
C LEU A 220 11.01 -13.47 -4.37
N ALA A 221 10.55 -12.47 -3.62
CA ALA A 221 9.95 -12.63 -2.30
C ALA A 221 8.45 -12.33 -2.33
N GLY A 222 7.63 -13.28 -1.89
CA GLY A 222 6.17 -13.15 -1.85
C GLY A 222 5.45 -14.47 -2.04
N LYS A 223 4.13 -14.38 -2.24
CA LYS A 223 3.29 -15.53 -2.53
C LYS A 223 2.58 -15.36 -3.87
N PHE A 224 2.53 -16.45 -4.64
CA PHE A 224 1.69 -16.48 -5.83
C PHE A 224 0.22 -16.54 -5.43
N GLY A 225 -0.55 -15.62 -5.98
CA GLY A 225 -2.02 -15.60 -5.81
C GLY A 225 -2.76 -16.57 -6.74
N ASP A 226 -2.07 -17.07 -7.78
CA ASP A 226 -2.62 -17.93 -8.84
C ASP A 226 -1.63 -19.04 -9.17
N LYS A 227 -2.09 -20.31 -8.99
CA LYS A 227 -1.28 -21.51 -9.23
C LYS A 227 -0.97 -21.73 -10.72
N ALA A 228 -1.90 -21.33 -11.61
CA ALA A 228 -1.66 -21.44 -13.05
C ALA A 228 -0.55 -20.47 -13.50
N LEU A 229 -0.56 -19.26 -12.97
CA LEU A 229 0.51 -18.28 -13.18
C LEU A 229 1.85 -18.81 -12.64
N GLU A 230 1.88 -19.34 -11.42
CA GLU A 230 3.09 -19.92 -10.82
C GLU A 230 3.69 -21.00 -11.72
N ASN A 231 2.87 -21.98 -12.14
CA ASN A 231 3.32 -23.05 -13.02
C ASN A 231 3.83 -22.51 -14.36
N LYS A 232 3.13 -21.50 -14.93
CA LYS A 232 3.53 -20.89 -16.21
C LYS A 232 4.93 -20.28 -16.13
N VAL A 233 5.20 -19.47 -15.09
CA VAL A 233 6.48 -18.76 -14.99
C VAL A 233 7.62 -19.69 -14.58
N LYS A 234 7.36 -20.71 -13.75
CA LYS A 234 8.36 -21.71 -13.35
C LYS A 234 8.83 -22.60 -14.50
N ASN A 235 8.01 -22.75 -15.53
CA ASN A 235 8.39 -23.49 -16.75
C ASN A 235 9.20 -22.68 -17.77
N GLN A 236 9.46 -21.39 -17.52
CA GLN A 236 10.28 -20.57 -18.40
C GLN A 236 11.78 -20.80 -18.15
N GLN A 237 12.60 -20.75 -19.20
CA GLN A 237 14.05 -20.89 -19.06
C GLN A 237 14.65 -19.82 -18.14
N ALA A 238 14.10 -18.59 -18.16
CA ALA A 238 14.50 -17.49 -17.29
C ALA A 238 14.36 -17.80 -15.80
N TRP A 239 13.52 -18.78 -15.40
CA TRP A 239 13.35 -19.19 -14.00
C TRP A 239 14.65 -19.71 -13.36
N LEU A 240 15.60 -20.20 -14.16
CA LEU A 240 16.93 -20.62 -13.66
C LEU A 240 17.74 -19.45 -13.04
N LYS A 241 17.33 -18.20 -13.32
CA LYS A 241 17.91 -16.99 -12.72
C LYS A 241 17.13 -16.45 -11.53
N VAL A 242 16.08 -17.15 -11.07
CA VAL A 242 15.21 -16.73 -9.98
C VAL A 242 15.57 -17.42 -8.69
N ASN A 243 15.83 -16.66 -7.64
CA ASN A 243 15.90 -17.12 -6.26
C ASN A 243 14.50 -16.95 -5.63
N GLU A 244 13.70 -18.02 -5.58
CA GLU A 244 12.37 -17.99 -4.96
C GLU A 244 12.52 -18.03 -3.44
N LEU A 245 12.19 -16.92 -2.76
CA LEU A 245 12.41 -16.75 -1.32
C LEU A 245 11.14 -16.99 -0.48
N GLY A 246 9.98 -17.10 -1.11
CA GLY A 246 8.71 -17.24 -0.40
C GLY A 246 8.32 -15.98 0.38
N PHE A 247 7.51 -16.15 1.42
CA PHE A 247 7.12 -15.02 2.28
C PHE A 247 8.23 -14.68 3.26
N LEU A 248 8.64 -13.42 3.27
CA LEU A 248 9.68 -12.89 4.15
C LEU A 248 9.08 -11.95 5.21
N ASN A 249 9.62 -11.97 6.43
CA ASN A 249 9.36 -10.95 7.43
C ASN A 249 10.18 -9.68 7.13
N ARG A 250 9.92 -8.57 7.87
CA ARG A 250 10.56 -7.27 7.61
C ARG A 250 12.08 -7.31 7.72
N GLN A 251 12.65 -8.05 8.67
CA GLN A 251 14.10 -8.20 8.80
C GLN A 251 14.70 -8.91 7.59
N GLN A 252 14.09 -10.01 7.17
CA GLN A 252 14.54 -10.75 5.99
C GLN A 252 14.43 -9.93 4.69
N VAL A 253 13.35 -9.12 4.57
CA VAL A 253 13.23 -8.15 3.45
C VAL A 253 14.42 -7.19 3.47
N ASN A 254 14.75 -6.62 4.62
CA ASN A 254 15.89 -5.70 4.74
C ASN A 254 17.22 -6.36 4.33
N GLU A 255 17.45 -7.61 4.71
CA GLU A 255 18.65 -8.39 4.32
C GLU A 255 18.71 -8.61 2.80
N VAL A 256 17.58 -8.88 2.14
CA VAL A 256 17.51 -9.03 0.68
C VAL A 256 17.78 -7.72 -0.02
N LEU A 257 17.15 -6.62 0.44
CA LEU A 257 17.37 -5.29 -0.15
C LEU A 257 18.81 -4.81 0.04
N ALA A 258 19.44 -5.09 1.20
CA ALA A 258 20.83 -4.74 1.47
C ALA A 258 21.80 -5.36 0.45
N LYS A 259 21.54 -6.56 -0.04
CA LYS A 259 22.38 -7.28 -1.01
C LYS A 259 22.05 -6.97 -2.47
N SER A 260 20.83 -6.47 -2.75
CA SER A 260 20.36 -6.23 -4.11
C SER A 260 20.89 -4.90 -4.67
N LYS A 261 21.02 -4.81 -5.99
CA LYS A 261 21.44 -3.60 -6.73
C LYS A 261 20.26 -2.78 -7.25
N ALA A 262 19.06 -3.37 -7.39
CA ALA A 262 17.86 -2.66 -7.82
C ALA A 262 16.59 -3.26 -7.22
N GLY A 263 15.53 -2.43 -7.16
CA GLY A 263 14.17 -2.84 -6.84
C GLY A 263 13.25 -2.76 -8.05
N LEU A 264 12.38 -3.75 -8.27
CA LEU A 264 11.50 -3.85 -9.43
C LEU A 264 10.03 -3.56 -9.07
N VAL A 265 9.42 -2.60 -9.78
CA VAL A 265 8.00 -2.18 -9.61
C VAL A 265 7.34 -2.02 -10.98
N THR A 266 7.27 -3.07 -11.76
CA THR A 266 6.81 -3.07 -13.16
C THR A 266 5.35 -3.52 -13.30
N PHE A 267 4.42 -2.78 -12.66
CA PHE A 267 3.00 -3.08 -12.73
C PHE A 267 2.45 -2.85 -14.15
N LEU A 268 1.54 -3.74 -14.59
CA LEU A 268 0.85 -3.56 -15.86
C LEU A 268 -0.16 -2.41 -15.79
N PRO A 269 -0.46 -1.74 -16.91
CA PRO A 269 -1.37 -0.61 -16.95
C PRO A 269 -2.81 -1.08 -16.67
N ALA A 270 -3.22 -0.93 -15.43
CA ALA A 270 -4.60 -1.14 -14.98
C ALA A 270 -5.16 0.17 -14.42
N PRO A 271 -6.48 0.40 -14.49
CA PRO A 271 -7.09 1.67 -14.08
C PRO A 271 -6.75 2.12 -12.64
N ASN A 272 -6.51 1.17 -11.74
CA ASN A 272 -6.12 1.42 -10.36
C ASN A 272 -4.60 1.41 -10.12
N HIS A 273 -3.76 1.17 -11.14
CA HIS A 273 -2.30 1.16 -11.00
C HIS A 273 -1.65 2.47 -11.45
N ILE A 274 -2.19 3.09 -12.51
CA ILE A 274 -1.58 4.26 -13.17
C ILE A 274 -1.37 5.42 -12.18
N ASP A 275 -2.36 5.65 -11.30
CA ASP A 275 -2.33 6.72 -10.30
C ASP A 275 -2.01 6.20 -8.88
N ALA A 276 -1.59 4.93 -8.74
CA ALA A 276 -1.23 4.34 -7.46
C ALA A 276 0.20 4.75 -7.03
N GLN A 277 0.43 4.71 -5.74
CA GLN A 277 1.75 4.88 -5.12
C GLN A 277 2.10 3.59 -4.35
N PRO A 278 2.69 2.58 -5.01
CA PRO A 278 2.97 1.31 -4.35
C PRO A 278 4.07 1.47 -3.29
N ASN A 279 3.78 1.00 -2.07
CA ASN A 279 4.70 1.11 -0.93
C ASN A 279 6.10 0.61 -1.24
N LYS A 280 6.23 -0.50 -1.99
CA LYS A 280 7.51 -1.08 -2.34
C LYS A 280 8.44 -0.13 -3.12
N MET A 281 7.89 0.81 -3.89
CA MET A 281 8.68 1.84 -4.57
C MET A 281 9.46 2.68 -3.55
N PHE A 282 8.75 3.22 -2.57
CA PHE A 282 9.35 4.04 -1.53
C PHE A 282 10.21 3.23 -0.54
N GLU A 283 9.87 1.96 -0.32
CA GLU A 283 10.69 1.03 0.47
C GLU A 283 12.04 0.77 -0.19
N TYR A 284 12.08 0.58 -1.52
CA TYR A 284 13.34 0.45 -2.26
C TYR A 284 14.15 1.75 -2.25
N MET A 285 13.47 2.91 -2.45
CA MET A 285 14.12 4.22 -2.30
C MET A 285 14.71 4.39 -0.88
N SER A 286 13.95 4.04 0.15
CA SER A 286 14.40 4.08 1.56
C SER A 286 15.61 3.18 1.80
N ALA A 287 15.70 2.04 1.15
CA ALA A 287 16.84 1.13 1.21
C ALA A 287 18.04 1.59 0.34
N GLY A 288 17.95 2.74 -0.33
CA GLY A 288 18.99 3.26 -1.20
C GLY A 288 19.20 2.43 -2.46
N LEU A 289 18.12 1.85 -3.03
CA LEU A 289 18.17 1.10 -4.26
C LEU A 289 17.68 1.93 -5.44
N PRO A 290 18.36 1.90 -6.59
CA PRO A 290 17.78 2.30 -7.86
C PRO A 290 16.51 1.51 -8.13
N ILE A 291 15.55 2.14 -8.82
CA ILE A 291 14.26 1.52 -9.13
C ILE A 291 14.10 1.33 -10.64
N VAL A 292 13.65 0.15 -11.05
CA VAL A 292 13.11 -0.07 -12.39
C VAL A 292 11.59 -0.16 -12.26
N THR A 293 10.87 0.79 -12.86
CA THR A 293 9.43 0.94 -12.68
C THR A 293 8.69 1.13 -14.00
N SER A 294 7.36 0.96 -13.97
CA SER A 294 6.51 1.25 -15.13
C SER A 294 6.54 2.74 -15.48
N ASN A 295 6.45 3.08 -16.76
CA ASN A 295 6.51 4.44 -17.29
C ASN A 295 5.17 5.22 -17.13
N PHE A 296 4.47 5.04 -16.01
CA PHE A 296 3.27 5.82 -15.72
C PHE A 296 3.65 7.27 -15.38
N PRO A 297 2.81 8.28 -15.73
CA PRO A 297 3.15 9.69 -15.54
C PRO A 297 3.57 10.04 -14.12
N LEU A 298 2.79 9.62 -13.09
CA LEU A 298 3.12 9.85 -11.69
C LEU A 298 4.43 9.17 -11.28
N TRP A 299 4.70 7.97 -11.78
CA TRP A 299 5.90 7.22 -11.42
C TRP A 299 7.15 7.80 -12.08
N ARG A 300 7.01 8.37 -13.29
CA ARG A 300 8.08 9.16 -13.93
C ARG A 300 8.44 10.38 -13.11
N GLU A 301 7.43 11.13 -12.65
CA GLU A 301 7.65 12.28 -11.78
C GLU A 301 8.42 11.88 -10.49
N ILE A 302 8.06 10.75 -9.88
CA ILE A 302 8.72 10.26 -8.67
C ILE A 302 10.13 9.74 -8.98
N VAL A 303 10.30 8.89 -9.98
CA VAL A 303 11.56 8.14 -10.19
C VAL A 303 12.53 8.94 -11.04
N GLU A 304 12.13 9.38 -12.22
CA GLU A 304 13.00 10.19 -13.11
C GLU A 304 13.16 11.61 -12.55
N GLY A 305 12.09 12.23 -12.03
CA GLY A 305 12.14 13.55 -11.43
C GLY A 305 13.06 13.66 -10.20
N ASN A 306 13.29 12.57 -9.48
CA ASN A 306 14.28 12.49 -8.41
C ASN A 306 15.57 11.75 -8.83
N GLN A 307 15.76 11.41 -10.09
CA GLN A 307 16.96 10.74 -10.64
C GLN A 307 17.33 9.47 -9.86
N CYS A 308 16.34 8.65 -9.50
CA CYS A 308 16.53 7.48 -8.64
C CYS A 308 16.27 6.14 -9.33
N GLY A 309 16.22 6.11 -10.67
CA GLY A 309 16.03 4.89 -11.44
C GLY A 309 15.51 5.11 -12.85
N PHE A 310 14.94 4.06 -13.44
CA PHE A 310 14.44 4.03 -14.81
C PHE A 310 12.94 3.74 -14.86
N CYS A 311 12.23 4.45 -15.76
CA CYS A 311 10.86 4.17 -16.11
C CYS A 311 10.79 3.48 -17.47
N VAL A 312 10.29 2.25 -17.50
CA VAL A 312 10.28 1.35 -18.65
C VAL A 312 8.85 0.99 -19.06
N ASN A 313 8.64 0.57 -20.30
CA ASN A 313 7.38 -0.02 -20.70
C ASN A 313 7.21 -1.39 -20.01
N PRO A 314 6.25 -1.55 -19.09
CA PRO A 314 6.09 -2.79 -18.33
C PRO A 314 5.66 -4.00 -19.17
N LEU A 315 5.25 -3.80 -20.42
CA LEU A 315 4.92 -4.86 -21.38
C LEU A 315 6.12 -5.28 -22.23
N ASN A 316 7.27 -4.61 -22.09
CA ASN A 316 8.47 -4.88 -22.86
C ASN A 316 9.57 -5.48 -21.96
N SER A 317 9.64 -6.81 -21.91
CA SER A 317 10.62 -7.53 -21.09
C SER A 317 12.08 -7.22 -21.46
N ASN A 318 12.36 -6.87 -22.72
CA ASN A 318 13.70 -6.47 -23.15
C ASN A 318 14.10 -5.15 -22.49
N GLU A 319 13.23 -4.14 -22.56
CA GLU A 319 13.46 -2.82 -21.94
C GLU A 319 13.66 -2.92 -20.41
N ILE A 320 12.88 -3.81 -19.76
CA ILE A 320 13.08 -4.11 -18.32
C ILE A 320 14.47 -4.74 -18.10
N GLY A 321 14.85 -5.72 -18.93
CA GLY A 321 16.14 -6.40 -18.84
C GLY A 321 17.32 -5.47 -19.08
N ASP A 322 17.22 -4.59 -20.08
CA ASP A 322 18.26 -3.61 -20.40
C ASP A 322 18.49 -2.62 -19.25
N ALA A 323 17.40 -2.14 -18.64
CA ALA A 323 17.48 -1.26 -17.45
C ALA A 323 18.14 -1.97 -16.25
N ILE A 324 17.80 -3.24 -16.02
CA ILE A 324 18.45 -4.06 -14.98
C ILE A 324 19.94 -4.22 -15.27
N GLN A 325 20.30 -4.57 -16.51
CA GLN A 325 21.68 -4.81 -16.92
C GLN A 325 22.51 -3.53 -16.79
N TYR A 326 21.95 -2.38 -17.22
CA TYR A 326 22.59 -1.08 -17.07
C TYR A 326 22.97 -0.78 -15.60
N ILE A 327 22.04 -0.96 -14.67
CA ILE A 327 22.27 -0.73 -13.24
C ILE A 327 23.43 -1.62 -12.72
N VAL A 328 23.49 -2.86 -13.16
CA VAL A 328 24.50 -3.81 -12.72
C VAL A 328 25.89 -3.47 -13.27
N GLU A 329 25.96 -2.97 -14.50
CA GLU A 329 27.19 -2.64 -15.22
C GLU A 329 27.74 -1.24 -14.89
N HIS A 330 26.89 -0.33 -14.36
CA HIS A 330 27.28 1.05 -14.04
C HIS A 330 27.14 1.32 -12.53
N PRO A 331 27.96 0.69 -11.67
CA PRO A 331 27.79 0.70 -10.21
C PRO A 331 27.86 2.09 -9.59
N GLN A 332 28.65 3.01 -10.14
CA GLN A 332 28.77 4.39 -9.62
C GLN A 332 27.49 5.18 -9.84
N GLU A 333 26.90 5.10 -11.06
CA GLU A 333 25.65 5.76 -11.39
C GLU A 333 24.48 5.15 -10.60
N ALA A 334 24.50 3.81 -10.47
CA ALA A 334 23.49 3.09 -9.68
C ALA A 334 23.54 3.46 -8.19
N GLU A 335 24.73 3.61 -7.62
CA GLU A 335 24.89 4.09 -6.24
C GLU A 335 24.36 5.52 -6.07
N GLU A 336 24.61 6.40 -7.04
CA GLU A 336 24.09 7.77 -7.01
C GLU A 336 22.56 7.80 -7.13
N MET A 337 21.96 7.00 -8.03
CA MET A 337 20.50 6.82 -8.10
C MET A 337 19.93 6.34 -6.77
N GLY A 338 20.59 5.40 -6.11
CA GLY A 338 20.19 4.91 -4.79
C GLY A 338 20.23 6.00 -3.72
N LYS A 339 21.28 6.83 -3.69
CA LYS A 339 21.43 7.98 -2.78
C LYS A 339 20.33 9.03 -3.03
N ASN A 340 20.02 9.32 -4.29
CA ASN A 340 18.97 10.24 -4.68
C ASN A 340 17.58 9.75 -4.24
N GLY A 341 17.30 8.46 -4.41
CA GLY A 341 16.09 7.83 -3.92
C GLY A 341 15.95 7.95 -2.41
N ARG A 342 17.00 7.61 -1.66
CA ARG A 342 17.05 7.74 -0.21
C ARG A 342 16.82 9.17 0.26
N LYS A 343 17.52 10.14 -0.32
CA LYS A 343 17.35 11.56 -0.03
C LYS A 343 15.90 12.02 -0.27
N SER A 344 15.28 11.57 -1.37
CA SER A 344 13.89 11.92 -1.69
C SER A 344 12.91 11.36 -0.65
N VAL A 345 13.19 10.16 -0.09
CA VAL A 345 12.38 9.63 1.01
C VAL A 345 12.58 10.47 2.27
N GLU A 346 13.79 10.79 2.65
CA GLU A 346 14.10 11.61 3.83
C GLU A 346 13.45 13.01 3.76
N GLU A 347 13.42 13.62 2.60
CA GLU A 347 12.92 14.99 2.41
C GLU A 347 11.42 15.08 2.09
N LYS A 348 10.83 14.05 1.43
CA LYS A 348 9.48 14.18 0.84
C LYS A 348 8.56 12.99 1.13
N TYR A 349 9.07 11.74 1.07
CA TYR A 349 8.23 10.54 1.02
C TYR A 349 8.37 9.68 2.28
N ASN A 350 8.17 10.26 3.47
CA ASN A 350 8.30 9.58 4.74
C ASN A 350 7.09 9.80 5.65
N TRP A 351 6.92 8.88 6.60
CA TRP A 351 5.79 8.91 7.51
C TRP A 351 5.78 10.13 8.44
N LEU A 352 6.92 10.69 8.81
CA LEU A 352 6.93 11.85 9.72
C LEU A 352 6.20 13.06 9.12
N ILE A 353 6.30 13.26 7.80
CA ILE A 353 5.58 14.31 7.08
C ILE A 353 4.07 14.01 7.07
N GLU A 354 3.69 12.77 6.80
CA GLU A 354 2.30 12.34 6.77
C GLU A 354 1.65 12.33 8.16
N GLU A 355 2.42 11.99 9.19
CA GLU A 355 2.00 12.07 10.59
C GLU A 355 1.55 13.49 10.97
N GLN A 356 2.28 14.52 10.53
CA GLN A 356 1.88 15.92 10.80
C GLN A 356 0.53 16.26 10.16
N LYS A 357 0.28 15.82 8.92
CA LYS A 357 -1.02 16.01 8.26
C LYS A 357 -2.15 15.32 9.03
N LEU A 358 -1.91 14.09 9.48
CA LEU A 358 -2.85 13.31 10.30
C LEU A 358 -3.18 14.05 11.59
N LEU A 359 -2.16 14.50 12.33
CA LEU A 359 -2.32 15.22 13.61
C LEU A 359 -3.06 16.55 13.43
N MET A 360 -2.77 17.31 12.37
CA MET A 360 -3.48 18.55 12.07
C MET A 360 -4.96 18.30 11.81
N LEU A 361 -5.31 17.24 11.07
CA LEU A 361 -6.70 16.85 10.82
C LEU A 361 -7.43 16.55 12.14
N TYR A 362 -6.84 15.73 13.00
CA TYR A 362 -7.45 15.37 14.28
C TYR A 362 -7.57 16.57 15.21
N LYS A 363 -6.58 17.46 15.23
CA LYS A 363 -6.65 18.71 16.01
C LYS A 363 -7.80 19.60 15.53
N GLY A 364 -7.99 19.75 14.22
CA GLY A 364 -9.11 20.50 13.64
C GLY A 364 -10.48 19.88 13.96
N LEU A 365 -10.55 18.56 14.08
CA LEU A 365 -11.78 17.88 14.50
C LEU A 365 -12.01 17.94 16.02
N SER A 366 -11.01 18.27 16.82
CA SER A 366 -11.13 18.35 18.28
C SER A 366 -11.65 19.69 18.76
N ALA A 367 -11.48 20.72 17.95
CA ALA A 367 -12.02 22.06 18.18
C ALA A 367 -13.53 22.08 17.86
#